data_5e6fa3677520aa2d53719e69e977714a
#
_entry.id   5e6fa3677520aa2d53719e69e977714a
#
_cell.length_a   1.000
_cell.length_b   1.000
_cell.length_c   1.000
_cell.angle_alpha   90.00
_cell.angle_beta   90.00
_cell.angle_gamma   90.00
#
_symmetry.space_group_name_H-M   'P 1'
#
loop_
_entity.id
_entity.type
_entity.pdbx_description
1 polymer ?
#
loop_
_entity_poly.entity_id
_entity_poly.type
_entity_poly.pdbx_seq_one_letter_code
_entity_poly.pdbx_strand_id
1 'polypeptide(L)'
;MQSYTVRFHVDAPPRKVWRVLHPPVPPNSPRPRVLTWPTGSMEILNEGDEAGEGLVRTCIYPVPKYLLSRGKARSWETVTEAEINKLSRYIAVGAPLWSRAEGYHELEEQPDGTTVLTFHETYHAYNPVLRFFLERPVHARISRDNLETYEHALGYAGTVRRLP
;
A
#
# COMPACT_ATOMS: atom_id res chain seq x y z
N MET A 1 2.16 4.31 18.73
CA MET A 1 1.48 3.92 17.48
C MET A 1 1.17 5.19 16.72
N GLN A 2 1.52 5.25 15.47
CA GLN A 2 1.21 6.34 14.55
C GLN A 2 0.09 5.88 13.61
N SER A 3 -0.71 6.81 13.13
CA SER A 3 -1.73 6.52 12.12
C SER A 3 -1.89 7.69 11.18
N TYR A 4 -2.31 7.42 9.96
CA TYR A 4 -2.75 8.45 9.04
C TYR A 4 -3.91 7.94 8.19
N THR A 5 -4.69 8.88 7.70
CA THR A 5 -5.78 8.63 6.77
C THR A 5 -5.67 9.65 5.66
N VAL A 6 -5.88 9.21 4.44
CA VAL A 6 -6.00 10.10 3.29
C VAL A 6 -7.19 9.66 2.44
N ARG A 7 -7.88 10.63 1.85
CA ARG A 7 -9.00 10.38 0.95
C ARG A 7 -8.71 10.99 -0.41
N PHE A 8 -9.01 10.24 -1.46
CA PHE A 8 -8.87 10.68 -2.84
C PHE A 8 -10.23 10.60 -3.53
N HIS A 9 -10.58 11.66 -4.22
CA HIS A 9 -11.61 11.60 -5.24
C HIS A 9 -10.96 11.25 -6.57
N VAL A 10 -11.44 10.19 -7.21
CA VAL A 10 -10.93 9.69 -8.49
C VAL A 10 -12.07 9.72 -9.51
N ASP A 11 -11.84 10.40 -10.62
CA ASP A 11 -12.81 10.49 -11.74
C ASP A 11 -12.80 9.18 -12.55
N ALA A 12 -13.25 8.12 -11.90
CA ALA A 12 -13.34 6.77 -12.45
C ALA A 12 -14.24 5.89 -11.56
N PRO A 13 -14.91 4.87 -12.14
CA PRO A 13 -15.70 3.93 -11.35
C PRO A 13 -14.83 3.01 -10.48
N PRO A 14 -15.35 2.46 -9.36
CA PRO A 14 -14.60 1.63 -8.40
C PRO A 14 -13.84 0.49 -9.05
N ARG A 15 -14.41 -0.19 -10.04
CA ARG A 15 -13.76 -1.29 -10.77
C ARG A 15 -12.44 -0.88 -11.43
N LYS A 16 -12.35 0.37 -11.89
CA LYS A 16 -11.15 0.87 -12.56
C LYS A 16 -10.09 1.24 -11.53
N VAL A 17 -10.49 1.86 -10.44
CA VAL A 17 -9.64 2.16 -9.28
C VAL A 17 -9.10 0.87 -8.66
N TRP A 18 -9.96 -0.13 -8.45
CA TRP A 18 -9.59 -1.44 -7.93
C TRP A 18 -8.50 -2.12 -8.75
N ARG A 19 -8.63 -2.11 -10.09
CA ARG A 19 -7.63 -2.71 -11.00
C ARG A 19 -6.27 -2.04 -10.94
N VAL A 20 -6.22 -0.76 -10.62
CA VAL A 20 -4.96 -0.03 -10.43
C VAL A 20 -4.29 -0.43 -9.11
N LEU A 21 -5.07 -0.57 -8.04
CA LEU A 21 -4.57 -0.96 -6.73
C LEU A 21 -4.25 -2.46 -6.64
N HIS A 22 -4.99 -3.28 -7.39
CA HIS A 22 -4.88 -4.73 -7.45
C HIS A 22 -4.71 -5.17 -8.93
N PRO A 23 -3.55 -4.88 -9.54
CA PRO A 23 -3.33 -5.22 -10.94
C PRO A 23 -3.44 -6.73 -11.15
N PRO A 24 -4.26 -7.19 -12.12
CA PRO A 24 -4.40 -8.60 -12.41
C PRO A 24 -3.05 -9.15 -12.88
N VAL A 25 -2.68 -10.29 -12.32
CA VAL A 25 -1.44 -10.96 -12.74
C VAL A 25 -1.79 -11.91 -13.88
N PRO A 26 -1.17 -11.76 -15.07
CA PRO A 26 -1.42 -12.66 -16.19
C PRO A 26 -1.13 -14.12 -15.77
N PRO A 27 -2.01 -15.08 -16.11
CA PRO A 27 -1.90 -16.46 -15.63
C PRO A 27 -0.59 -17.17 -16.05
N ASN A 28 0.06 -16.70 -17.11
CA ASN A 28 1.30 -17.26 -17.63
C ASN A 28 2.56 -16.43 -17.27
N SER A 29 2.46 -15.52 -16.31
CA SER A 29 3.64 -14.75 -15.88
C SER A 29 4.70 -15.68 -15.28
N PRO A 30 5.99 -15.46 -15.57
CA PRO A 30 7.07 -16.23 -14.96
C PRO A 30 7.07 -16.05 -13.44
N ARG A 31 7.43 -17.09 -12.72
CA ARG A 31 7.60 -17.03 -11.26
C ARG A 31 9.09 -16.84 -10.91
N PRO A 32 9.43 -16.03 -9.88
CA PRO A 32 8.54 -15.22 -9.07
C PRO A 32 7.95 -14.02 -9.86
N ARG A 33 6.74 -13.63 -9.54
CA ARG A 33 6.06 -12.49 -10.17
C ARG A 33 6.53 -11.20 -9.53
N VAL A 34 7.30 -10.44 -10.28
CA VAL A 34 7.88 -9.17 -9.81
C VAL A 34 7.27 -8.01 -10.59
N LEU A 35 6.67 -7.08 -9.87
CA LEU A 35 6.24 -5.79 -10.40
C LEU A 35 7.26 -4.74 -9.98
N THR A 36 7.67 -3.88 -10.91
CA THR A 36 8.68 -2.85 -10.64
C THR A 36 8.13 -1.49 -11.05
N TRP A 37 8.38 -0.49 -10.22
CA TRP A 37 8.08 0.93 -10.49
C TRP A 37 9.27 1.80 -10.08
N PRO A 38 9.32 3.09 -10.45
CA PRO A 38 10.51 3.93 -10.21
C PRO A 38 10.96 4.01 -8.75
N THR A 39 10.02 3.88 -7.80
CA THR A 39 10.29 4.00 -6.36
C THR A 39 10.34 2.65 -5.63
N GLY A 40 10.30 1.51 -6.34
CA GLY A 40 10.36 0.21 -5.66
C GLY A 40 10.03 -0.98 -6.53
N SER A 41 9.85 -2.12 -5.87
CA SER A 41 9.41 -3.37 -6.48
C SER A 41 8.59 -4.19 -5.51
N MET A 42 7.72 -5.03 -6.07
CA MET A 42 6.88 -5.98 -5.33
C MET A 42 7.07 -7.37 -5.93
N GLU A 43 7.27 -8.36 -5.10
CA GLU A 43 7.30 -9.76 -5.46
C GLU A 43 6.09 -10.46 -4.86
N ILE A 44 5.26 -11.07 -5.68
CA ILE A 44 4.05 -11.80 -5.25
C ILE A 44 4.48 -13.24 -4.91
N LEU A 45 4.31 -13.62 -3.67
CA LEU A 45 4.63 -14.95 -3.15
C LEU A 45 3.42 -15.90 -3.19
N ASN A 46 2.22 -15.36 -2.94
CA ASN A 46 0.94 -16.05 -3.05
C ASN A 46 -0.10 -15.10 -3.59
N GLU A 47 -0.96 -15.54 -4.51
CA GLU A 47 -1.91 -14.66 -5.22
C GLU A 47 -3.20 -14.38 -4.45
N GLY A 48 -3.51 -15.21 -3.47
CA GLY A 48 -4.80 -15.17 -2.81
C GLY A 48 -5.94 -15.73 -3.67
N ASP A 49 -7.16 -15.43 -3.26
CA ASP A 49 -8.38 -15.76 -3.99
C ASP A 49 -8.69 -14.74 -5.11
N GLU A 50 -9.88 -14.84 -5.72
CA GLU A 50 -10.32 -13.94 -6.80
C GLU A 50 -10.44 -12.47 -6.34
N ALA A 51 -10.72 -12.22 -5.07
CA ALA A 51 -10.77 -10.89 -4.48
C ALA A 51 -9.38 -10.39 -4.05
N GLY A 52 -8.40 -11.29 -3.96
CA GLY A 52 -7.05 -11.04 -3.47
C GLY A 52 -6.89 -11.32 -1.97
N GLU A 53 -7.90 -11.88 -1.28
CA GLU A 53 -7.73 -12.32 0.10
C GLU A 53 -6.74 -13.46 0.18
N GLY A 54 -5.83 -13.42 1.15
CA GLY A 54 -4.71 -14.36 1.24
C GLY A 54 -3.52 -14.03 0.31
N LEU A 55 -3.55 -12.92 -0.45
CA LEU A 55 -2.38 -12.43 -1.19
C LEU A 55 -1.23 -12.22 -0.21
N VAL A 56 -0.06 -12.78 -0.53
CA VAL A 56 1.19 -12.54 0.19
C VAL A 56 2.21 -11.97 -0.75
N ARG A 57 2.82 -10.85 -0.36
CA ARG A 57 3.81 -10.15 -1.17
C ARG A 57 4.95 -9.59 -0.33
N THR A 58 6.11 -9.40 -0.96
CA THR A 58 7.19 -8.57 -0.41
C THR A 58 7.30 -7.29 -1.23
N CYS A 59 7.43 -6.17 -0.54
CA CYS A 59 7.69 -4.87 -1.16
C CYS A 59 9.10 -4.40 -0.77
N ILE A 60 9.85 -3.90 -1.74
CA ILE A 60 11.19 -3.33 -1.55
C ILE A 60 11.15 -1.90 -2.03
N TYR A 61 11.56 -0.97 -1.17
CA TYR A 61 11.55 0.47 -1.46
C TYR A 61 12.80 1.16 -0.90
N PRO A 62 13.23 2.27 -1.50
CA PRO A 62 14.39 3.02 -1.04
C PRO A 62 14.10 3.72 0.29
N VAL A 63 15.08 3.69 1.18
CA VAL A 63 15.06 4.43 2.45
C VAL A 63 16.40 5.11 2.68
N PRO A 64 16.47 6.13 3.55
CA PRO A 64 17.72 6.75 3.89
C PRO A 64 18.75 5.77 4.41
N LYS A 65 20.01 5.93 3.99
CA LYS A 65 21.12 5.03 4.38
C LYS A 65 21.40 5.01 5.88
N TYR A 66 21.04 6.08 6.62
CA TYR A 66 21.22 6.13 8.08
C TYR A 66 20.36 5.11 8.84
N LEU A 67 19.35 4.50 8.19
CA LEU A 67 18.56 3.42 8.80
C LEU A 67 19.27 2.06 8.78
N LEU A 68 20.57 2.02 8.49
CA LEU A 68 21.43 0.82 8.53
C LEU A 68 20.96 -0.34 7.65
N SER A 69 20.18 -0.04 6.62
CA SER A 69 19.57 -1.02 5.71
C SER A 69 20.18 -1.00 4.30
N ARG A 70 21.37 -0.40 4.13
CA ARG A 70 22.00 -0.19 2.83
C ARG A 70 21.13 0.59 1.84
N GLY A 71 20.25 1.45 2.35
CA GLY A 71 19.35 2.29 1.55
C GLY A 71 18.11 1.56 1.01
N LYS A 72 17.79 0.38 1.52
CA LYS A 72 16.60 -0.39 1.14
C LYS A 72 15.80 -0.82 2.36
N ALA A 73 14.49 -0.67 2.30
CA ALA A 73 13.57 -1.32 3.23
C ALA A 73 12.85 -2.46 2.52
N ARG A 74 12.34 -3.39 3.32
CA ARG A 74 11.51 -4.50 2.86
C ARG A 74 10.32 -4.64 3.79
N SER A 75 9.14 -4.78 3.23
CA SER A 75 7.95 -5.24 3.94
C SER A 75 7.48 -6.59 3.41
N TRP A 76 6.85 -7.35 4.27
CA TRP A 76 6.07 -8.54 3.95
C TRP A 76 4.63 -8.22 4.30
N GLU A 77 3.75 -8.38 3.35
CA GLU A 77 2.36 -7.98 3.46
C GLU A 77 1.46 -9.16 3.14
N THR A 78 0.37 -9.26 3.89
CA THR A 78 -0.72 -10.18 3.57
C THR A 78 -2.05 -9.45 3.59
N VAL A 79 -2.87 -9.71 2.58
CA VAL A 79 -4.25 -9.24 2.54
C VAL A 79 -5.09 -10.18 3.39
N THR A 80 -5.74 -9.65 4.40
CA THR A 80 -6.49 -10.41 5.40
C THR A 80 -8.00 -10.41 5.15
N GLU A 81 -8.48 -9.46 4.34
CA GLU A 81 -9.88 -9.33 3.97
C GLU A 81 -9.95 -8.57 2.64
N ALA A 82 -10.72 -9.07 1.69
CA ALA A 82 -10.94 -8.40 0.42
C ALA A 82 -12.38 -8.56 -0.08
N GLU A 83 -12.99 -7.46 -0.50
CA GLU A 83 -14.26 -7.39 -1.23
C GLU A 83 -14.02 -6.61 -2.51
N ILE A 84 -14.18 -7.26 -3.66
CA ILE A 84 -13.88 -6.69 -4.98
C ILE A 84 -14.59 -5.33 -5.16
N ASN A 85 -13.82 -4.33 -5.58
CA ASN A 85 -14.27 -2.95 -5.82
C ASN A 85 -14.73 -2.17 -4.58
N LYS A 86 -14.55 -2.71 -3.37
CA LYS A 86 -15.01 -2.05 -2.14
C LYS A 86 -13.95 -1.95 -1.06
N LEU A 87 -13.34 -3.06 -0.66
CA LEU A 87 -12.48 -3.12 0.52
C LEU A 87 -11.29 -4.03 0.31
N SER A 88 -10.13 -3.62 0.78
CA SER A 88 -8.97 -4.49 0.97
C SER A 88 -8.28 -4.11 2.27
N ARG A 89 -8.13 -5.06 3.20
CA ARG A 89 -7.38 -4.90 4.45
C ARG A 89 -6.10 -5.70 4.37
N TYR A 90 -5.04 -5.17 4.95
CA TYR A 90 -3.76 -5.86 4.98
C TYR A 90 -3.03 -5.66 6.30
N ILE A 91 -2.13 -6.60 6.56
CA ILE A 91 -1.14 -6.51 7.63
C ILE A 91 0.23 -6.60 6.98
N ALA A 92 1.15 -5.76 7.43
CA ALA A 92 2.53 -5.77 6.96
C ALA A 92 3.51 -5.81 8.14
N VAL A 93 4.66 -6.45 7.91
CA VAL A 93 5.81 -6.40 8.81
C VAL A 93 7.00 -5.88 8.02
N GLY A 94 7.64 -4.84 8.50
CA GLY A 94 8.69 -4.16 7.75
C GLY A 94 10.02 -4.06 8.46
N ALA A 95 11.08 -4.16 7.68
CA ALA A 95 12.46 -3.82 8.07
C ALA A 95 12.84 -2.47 7.42
N PRO A 96 13.74 -1.68 7.99
CA PRO A 96 14.72 -2.02 9.03
C PRO A 96 14.24 -1.88 10.47
N LEU A 97 13.14 -1.19 10.74
CA LEU A 97 12.72 -0.92 12.12
C LEU A 97 11.99 -2.10 12.79
N TRP A 98 11.72 -3.17 12.04
CA TRP A 98 10.88 -4.26 12.53
C TRP A 98 9.60 -3.73 13.15
N SER A 99 8.72 -3.30 12.28
CA SER A 99 7.46 -2.68 12.60
C SER A 99 6.30 -3.44 12.00
N ARG A 100 5.14 -3.33 12.62
CA ARG A 100 3.87 -3.77 12.07
C ARG A 100 3.14 -2.56 11.53
N ALA A 101 2.57 -2.71 10.34
CA ALA A 101 1.56 -1.82 9.79
C ALA A 101 0.28 -2.61 9.59
N GLU A 102 -0.85 -1.96 9.76
CA GLU A 102 -2.18 -2.45 9.44
C GLU A 102 -2.89 -1.35 8.67
N GLY A 103 -3.45 -1.70 7.53
CA GLY A 103 -4.12 -0.70 6.70
C GLY A 103 -5.29 -1.27 5.92
N TYR A 104 -6.04 -0.36 5.33
CA TYR A 104 -7.12 -0.70 4.41
C TYR A 104 -7.27 0.34 3.30
N HIS A 105 -7.80 -0.14 2.18
CA HIS A 105 -8.36 0.65 1.11
C HIS A 105 -9.87 0.43 1.10
N GLU A 106 -10.64 1.50 1.15
CA GLU A 106 -12.10 1.46 1.04
C GLU A 106 -12.52 2.34 -0.13
N LEU A 107 -13.32 1.79 -1.03
CA LEU A 107 -13.81 2.45 -2.23
C LEU A 107 -15.31 2.67 -2.10
N GLU A 108 -15.74 3.92 -2.18
CA GLU A 108 -17.15 4.33 -2.20
C GLU A 108 -17.50 4.88 -3.57
N GLU A 109 -18.46 4.23 -4.25
CA GLU A 109 -19.03 4.75 -5.49
C GLU A 109 -19.90 5.96 -5.21
N GLN A 110 -19.67 7.04 -5.97
CA GLN A 110 -20.46 8.25 -5.88
C GLN A 110 -21.61 8.23 -6.89
N PRO A 111 -22.69 9.02 -6.67
CA PRO A 111 -23.84 9.06 -7.58
C PRO A 111 -23.52 9.45 -9.03
N ASP A 112 -22.40 10.14 -9.25
CA ASP A 112 -21.91 10.54 -10.57
C ASP A 112 -21.01 9.47 -11.23
N GLY A 113 -20.87 8.30 -10.60
CA GLY A 113 -20.05 7.19 -11.10
C GLY A 113 -18.55 7.35 -10.82
N THR A 114 -18.15 8.38 -10.08
CA THR A 114 -16.76 8.54 -9.58
C THR A 114 -16.54 7.72 -8.31
N THR A 115 -15.31 7.70 -7.80
CA THR A 115 -14.94 6.93 -6.60
C THR A 115 -14.29 7.83 -5.56
N VAL A 116 -14.69 7.68 -4.31
CA VAL A 116 -13.92 8.13 -3.16
C VAL A 116 -13.14 6.95 -2.61
N LEU A 117 -11.81 7.02 -2.66
CA LEU A 117 -10.90 6.06 -2.04
C LEU A 117 -10.48 6.61 -0.69
N THR A 118 -10.70 5.85 0.37
CA THR A 118 -10.11 6.06 1.69
C THR A 118 -8.96 5.09 1.89
N PHE A 119 -7.77 5.62 2.14
CA PHE A 119 -6.61 4.86 2.57
C PHE A 119 -6.30 5.18 4.02
N HIS A 120 -6.25 4.16 4.86
CA HIS A 120 -5.88 4.28 6.26
C HIS A 120 -4.76 3.31 6.59
N GLU A 121 -3.78 3.75 7.38
CA GLU A 121 -2.71 2.90 7.87
C GLU A 121 -2.34 3.26 9.31
N THR A 122 -2.09 2.26 10.13
CA THR A 122 -1.47 2.36 11.45
C THR A 122 -0.08 1.74 11.41
N TYR A 123 0.81 2.27 12.24
CA TYR A 123 2.21 1.86 12.27
C TYR A 123 2.72 1.72 13.69
N HIS A 124 3.46 0.65 13.97
CA HIS A 124 3.99 0.37 15.29
C HIS A 124 5.32 -0.37 15.23
N ALA A 125 6.40 0.26 15.70
CA ALA A 125 7.70 -0.37 15.83
C ALA A 125 7.76 -1.29 17.07
N TYR A 126 8.25 -2.52 16.89
CA TYR A 126 8.32 -3.49 18.00
C TYR A 126 9.33 -3.08 19.08
N ASN A 127 10.50 -2.62 18.66
CA ASN A 127 11.54 -2.22 19.60
C ASN A 127 11.19 -0.89 20.28
N PRO A 128 11.08 -0.83 21.62
CA PRO A 128 10.66 0.38 22.35
C PRO A 128 11.63 1.56 22.18
N VAL A 129 12.94 1.30 22.03
CA VAL A 129 13.95 2.35 21.81
C VAL A 129 13.77 2.96 20.41
N LEU A 130 13.64 2.11 19.39
CA LEU A 130 13.40 2.58 18.01
C LEU A 130 12.04 3.28 17.91
N ARG A 131 11.03 2.81 18.64
CA ARG A 131 9.71 3.44 18.74
C ARG A 131 9.82 4.86 19.26
N PHE A 132 10.54 5.06 20.34
CA PHE A 132 10.68 6.37 20.97
C PHE A 132 11.39 7.39 20.06
N PHE A 133 12.49 6.99 19.41
CA PHE A 133 13.32 7.90 18.64
C PHE A 133 12.96 7.99 17.14
N LEU A 134 12.52 6.92 16.53
CA LEU A 134 12.44 6.80 15.08
C LEU A 134 11.04 6.54 14.53
N GLU A 135 10.09 6.05 15.32
CA GLU A 135 8.75 5.70 14.81
C GLU A 135 8.08 6.90 14.15
N ARG A 136 8.03 8.04 14.82
CA ARG A 136 7.37 9.25 14.31
C ARG A 136 7.99 9.80 13.01
N PRO A 137 9.30 10.06 12.94
CA PRO A 137 9.90 10.61 11.72
C PRO A 137 9.89 9.61 10.55
N VAL A 138 10.07 8.31 10.82
CA VAL A 138 10.03 7.27 9.80
C VAL A 138 8.61 7.12 9.26
N HIS A 139 7.61 7.07 10.12
CA HIS A 139 6.22 6.99 9.71
C HIS A 139 5.78 8.22 8.90
N ALA A 140 6.12 9.42 9.32
CA ALA A 140 5.82 10.63 8.58
C ALA A 140 6.43 10.64 7.17
N ARG A 141 7.62 10.03 7.00
CA ARG A 141 8.22 9.85 5.70
C ARG A 141 7.49 8.79 4.86
N ILE A 142 7.23 7.61 5.44
CA ILE A 142 6.52 6.52 4.74
C ILE A 142 5.14 7.01 4.28
N SER A 143 4.42 7.72 5.14
CA SER A 143 3.09 8.27 4.79
C SER A 143 3.15 9.22 3.60
N ARG A 144 4.18 10.06 3.51
CA ARG A 144 4.38 10.96 2.38
C ARG A 144 4.74 10.20 1.10
N ASP A 145 5.68 9.24 1.19
CA ASP A 145 6.10 8.45 0.05
C ASP A 145 4.94 7.57 -0.48
N ASN A 146 4.11 7.02 0.42
CA ASN A 146 2.88 6.30 0.06
C ASN A 146 1.90 7.23 -0.64
N LEU A 147 1.69 8.42 -0.11
CA LEU A 147 0.78 9.40 -0.69
C LEU A 147 1.12 9.73 -2.15
N GLU A 148 2.38 10.03 -2.43
CA GLU A 148 2.87 10.30 -3.78
C GLU A 148 2.70 9.07 -4.69
N THR A 149 2.97 7.88 -4.17
CA THR A 149 2.80 6.61 -4.89
C THR A 149 1.33 6.37 -5.26
N TYR A 150 0.40 6.60 -4.32
CA TYR A 150 -1.03 6.46 -4.58
C TYR A 150 -1.55 7.49 -5.57
N GLU A 151 -1.19 8.75 -5.43
CA GLU A 151 -1.58 9.79 -6.41
C GLU A 151 -1.13 9.42 -7.82
N HIS A 152 0.12 8.97 -7.96
CA HIS A 152 0.64 8.54 -9.25
C HIS A 152 -0.10 7.31 -9.80
N ALA A 153 -0.29 6.28 -8.98
CA ALA A 153 -0.97 5.05 -9.39
C ALA A 153 -2.43 5.32 -9.77
N LEU A 154 -3.16 6.05 -8.94
CA LEU A 154 -4.57 6.39 -9.20
C LEU A 154 -4.74 7.25 -10.46
N GLY A 155 -3.72 8.02 -10.83
CA GLY A 155 -3.68 8.79 -12.08
C GLY A 155 -3.87 7.93 -13.34
N TYR A 156 -3.55 6.62 -13.28
CA TYR A 156 -3.85 5.68 -14.38
C TYR A 156 -5.34 5.31 -14.46
N ALA A 157 -6.10 5.49 -13.38
CA ALA A 157 -7.55 5.28 -13.39
C ALA A 157 -8.32 6.50 -13.90
N GLY A 158 -7.91 7.70 -13.52
CA GLY A 158 -8.59 8.94 -13.88
C GLY A 158 -7.96 10.16 -13.24
N THR A 159 -8.61 11.32 -13.33
CA THR A 159 -8.17 12.52 -12.62
C THR A 159 -8.30 12.31 -11.10
N VAL A 160 -7.23 12.63 -10.35
CA VAL A 160 -7.15 12.43 -8.90
C VAL A 160 -7.12 13.77 -8.19
N ARG A 161 -7.92 13.88 -7.13
CA ARG A 161 -7.92 15.03 -6.24
C ARG A 161 -7.95 14.56 -4.79
N ARG A 162 -6.99 15.02 -3.98
CA ARG A 162 -7.01 14.78 -2.53
C ARG A 162 -8.18 15.54 -1.90
N LEU A 163 -8.89 14.85 -1.03
CA LEU A 163 -9.93 15.45 -0.20
C LEU A 163 -9.35 15.89 1.16
N PRO A 164 -9.91 16.91 1.79
CA PRO A 164 -9.50 17.37 3.13
C PRO A 164 -9.76 16.32 4.21
#